data_8509ed40bb6bf1e4ba40942887b93424
#
_entry.id   8509ed40bb6bf1e4ba40942887b93424
#
_cell.length_a   1.000
_cell.length_b   1.000
_cell.length_c   1.000
_cell.angle_alpha   90.00
_cell.angle_beta   90.00
_cell.angle_gamma   90.00
#
_symmetry.space_group_name_H-M   'P 1'
#
loop_
_entity.id
_entity.type
_entity.pdbx_description
1 polymer ?
#
loop_
_entity_poly.entity_id
_entity_poly.type
_entity_poly.pdbx_seq_one_letter_code
_entity_poly.pdbx_strand_id
1 'polypeptide(L)'
;MSDKAPPSVLSDRSSAMSAPEAKTESGALRGESEVIRGMLEMLFERNPDPVCYTDPKGNIFINAAAQAMGGTGPFAPDDSGVGTWSEKYGCFLPDGKTVHPTETLPLARALRGEVVRDYEMIIKNPHHPEGIWILASAMPLPNGYAMTVCRDITERKRLERELEERNSELARQVRENNSLIERLRLAMDELSTPVLELWDDILALPVVGVVDTVRSARMMEKVLAEAVSRRCRSVIIDVTGVDVIDTGTADRFIRIARSIELLGAECVISGVQPLVAQTLTDLGVGFHGLVTKRNLKRALDYCIGRQPQAPHRGPAA
;
A
#
# COMPACT_ATOMS: atom_id res chain seq x y z
N MET A 1 0.07 50.43 99.61
CA MET A 1 -1.05 51.39 99.59
C MET A 1 -2.09 50.84 98.67
N SER A 2 -3.02 50.25 99.26
CA SER A 2 -4.46 50.68 99.28
C SER A 2 -5.07 50.46 97.88
N ASP A 3 -6.08 49.84 97.71
CA ASP A 3 -7.19 49.28 98.53
C ASP A 3 -8.35 48.99 97.55
N LYS A 4 -9.07 47.97 97.82
CA LYS A 4 -10.49 47.73 97.63
C LYS A 4 -11.03 47.14 96.39
N ALA A 5 -11.44 45.90 96.52
CA ALA A 5 -12.68 45.36 95.97
C ALA A 5 -13.90 45.95 96.82
N PRO A 6 -15.15 45.63 96.48
CA PRO A 6 -15.95 44.79 95.65
C PRO A 6 -17.23 45.53 95.13
N PRO A 7 -18.41 44.95 94.84
CA PRO A 7 -18.92 43.57 94.77
C PRO A 7 -19.82 43.23 93.54
N SER A 8 -20.09 41.94 93.45
CA SER A 8 -21.15 41.15 92.87
C SER A 8 -22.47 41.85 92.44
N VAL A 9 -23.10 41.34 91.41
CA VAL A 9 -24.52 40.83 91.37
C VAL A 9 -24.77 40.00 90.13
N LEU A 10 -25.10 38.77 90.37
CA LEU A 10 -26.06 37.87 89.73
C LEU A 10 -26.85 38.35 88.50
N SER A 11 -26.88 37.61 87.39
CA SER A 11 -28.10 36.91 87.02
C SER A 11 -27.88 35.92 85.85
N ASP A 12 -28.18 34.72 86.15
CA ASP A 12 -28.64 33.66 85.30
C ASP A 12 -29.36 34.10 84.00
N ARG A 13 -28.91 33.57 82.85
CA ARG A 13 -29.78 33.09 81.79
C ARG A 13 -29.07 32.09 80.92
N SER A 14 -29.12 30.85 81.37
CA SER A 14 -29.12 29.67 80.50
C SER A 14 -30.13 29.90 79.41
N SER A 15 -29.66 29.99 78.21
CA SER A 15 -30.51 29.75 77.00
C SER A 15 -29.79 28.77 76.19
N ALA A 16 -30.21 27.52 76.33
CA ALA A 16 -29.91 26.41 75.44
C ALA A 16 -30.38 26.77 74.05
N MET A 17 -29.48 27.11 73.13
CA MET A 17 -29.70 26.99 71.68
C MET A 17 -29.45 25.57 71.30
N SER A 18 -30.53 24.83 71.18
CA SER A 18 -30.68 23.51 70.60
C SER A 18 -30.07 23.48 69.19
N ALA A 19 -29.25 22.48 68.96
CA ALA A 19 -28.75 22.08 67.65
C ALA A 19 -29.85 21.36 66.83
N PRO A 20 -30.44 22.00 65.81
CA PRO A 20 -31.15 21.28 64.75
C PRO A 20 -30.46 21.29 63.38
N GLU A 21 -29.44 22.10 63.14
CA GLU A 21 -28.85 22.24 61.78
C GLU A 21 -27.88 21.09 61.40
N ALA A 22 -27.17 20.46 62.29
CA ALA A 22 -26.24 19.36 61.95
C ALA A 22 -26.91 18.04 61.49
N LYS A 23 -28.20 17.83 61.86
CA LYS A 23 -28.94 16.62 61.43
C LYS A 23 -29.52 16.76 60.02
N THR A 24 -29.84 17.97 59.58
CA THR A 24 -30.46 18.28 58.26
C THR A 24 -29.37 18.24 57.17
N GLU A 25 -28.16 18.77 57.41
CA GLU A 25 -27.04 18.68 56.46
C GLU A 25 -26.59 17.25 56.24
N SER A 26 -26.47 16.44 57.29
CA SER A 26 -26.12 15.02 57.20
C SER A 26 -27.14 14.19 56.41
N GLY A 27 -28.43 14.54 56.47
CA GLY A 27 -29.51 13.89 55.72
C GLY A 27 -29.50 14.27 54.24
N ALA A 28 -29.25 15.55 53.93
CA ALA A 28 -29.11 16.03 52.56
C ALA A 28 -27.89 15.43 51.85
N LEU A 29 -26.74 15.40 52.48
CA LEU A 29 -25.52 14.78 51.97
C LEU A 29 -25.67 13.27 51.76
N ARG A 30 -26.41 12.55 52.58
CA ARG A 30 -26.74 11.13 52.38
C ARG A 30 -27.65 10.93 51.17
N GLY A 31 -28.68 11.77 51.01
CA GLY A 31 -29.56 11.72 49.86
C GLY A 31 -28.84 11.98 48.55
N GLU A 32 -27.98 13.00 48.47
CA GLU A 32 -27.15 13.29 47.32
C GLU A 32 -26.18 12.14 47.00
N SER A 33 -25.56 11.55 47.99
CA SER A 33 -24.67 10.38 47.83
C SER A 33 -25.40 9.14 47.27
N GLU A 34 -26.64 8.91 47.69
CA GLU A 34 -27.47 7.80 47.15
C GLU A 34 -27.87 8.05 45.70
N VAL A 35 -28.24 9.27 45.36
CA VAL A 35 -28.57 9.65 43.95
C VAL A 35 -27.34 9.50 43.04
N ILE A 36 -26.18 9.99 43.46
CA ILE A 36 -24.92 9.85 42.73
C ILE A 36 -24.55 8.39 42.54
N ARG A 37 -24.66 7.57 43.58
CA ARG A 37 -24.41 6.13 43.51
C ARG A 37 -25.34 5.43 42.50
N GLY A 38 -26.65 5.71 42.56
CA GLY A 38 -27.62 5.16 41.61
C GLY A 38 -27.36 5.58 40.15
N MET A 39 -26.92 6.83 39.91
CA MET A 39 -26.50 7.29 38.61
C MET A 39 -25.26 6.55 38.11
N LEU A 40 -24.24 6.34 38.96
CA LEU A 40 -23.02 5.60 38.59
C LEU A 40 -23.31 4.14 38.29
N GLU A 41 -24.15 3.47 39.09
CA GLU A 41 -24.60 2.11 38.82
C GLU A 41 -25.34 2.03 37.48
N MET A 42 -26.24 2.97 37.19
CA MET A 42 -26.96 3.02 35.93
C MET A 42 -26.03 3.28 34.74
N LEU A 43 -25.05 4.18 34.87
CA LEU A 43 -24.04 4.45 33.82
C LEU A 43 -23.16 3.24 33.58
N PHE A 44 -22.78 2.48 34.60
CA PHE A 44 -22.03 1.25 34.48
C PHE A 44 -22.85 0.18 33.75
N GLU A 45 -24.06 -0.14 34.23
CA GLU A 45 -24.90 -1.20 33.69
C GLU A 45 -25.39 -0.93 32.26
N ARG A 46 -25.69 0.34 31.94
CA ARG A 46 -26.19 0.72 30.61
C ARG A 46 -25.10 1.14 29.63
N ASN A 47 -23.83 1.07 30.01
CA ASN A 47 -22.75 1.33 29.06
C ASN A 47 -22.80 0.29 27.92
N PRO A 48 -22.83 0.73 26.65
CA PRO A 48 -22.82 -0.20 25.52
C PRO A 48 -21.49 -0.95 25.35
N ASP A 49 -20.38 -0.37 25.81
CA ASP A 49 -19.09 -1.03 25.82
C ASP A 49 -18.99 -2.00 27.03
N PRO A 50 -18.39 -3.19 26.88
CA PRO A 50 -18.08 -4.08 27.98
C PRO A 50 -17.14 -3.44 28.99
N VAL A 51 -17.60 -3.25 30.19
CA VAL A 51 -16.82 -2.68 31.30
C VAL A 51 -16.74 -3.68 32.43
N CYS A 52 -15.52 -3.90 32.92
CA CYS A 52 -15.25 -4.71 34.10
C CYS A 52 -14.45 -3.89 35.10
N TYR A 53 -14.72 -4.06 36.38
CA TYR A 53 -13.83 -3.56 37.44
C TYR A 53 -13.58 -4.64 38.47
N THR A 54 -12.49 -4.51 39.18
CA THR A 54 -12.11 -5.46 40.24
C THR A 54 -11.77 -4.73 41.52
N ASP A 55 -12.09 -5.35 42.64
CA ASP A 55 -11.67 -4.90 43.95
C ASP A 55 -10.22 -5.37 44.28
N PRO A 56 -9.60 -4.90 45.36
CA PRO A 56 -8.24 -5.29 45.75
C PRO A 56 -8.09 -6.78 46.09
N LYS A 57 -9.19 -7.51 46.30
CA LYS A 57 -9.20 -8.96 46.56
C LYS A 57 -9.26 -9.78 45.26
N GLY A 58 -9.47 -9.12 44.11
CA GLY A 58 -9.58 -9.79 42.82
C GLY A 58 -11.01 -10.21 42.42
N ASN A 59 -12.05 -9.75 43.16
CA ASN A 59 -13.42 -9.97 42.75
C ASN A 59 -13.72 -9.07 41.53
N ILE A 60 -14.26 -9.69 40.46
CA ILE A 60 -14.59 -8.96 39.22
C ILE A 60 -16.08 -8.65 39.18
N PHE A 61 -16.38 -7.42 38.82
CA PHE A 61 -17.72 -6.91 38.54
C PHE A 61 -17.81 -6.53 37.08
N ILE A 62 -18.87 -6.94 36.40
CA ILE A 62 -19.05 -6.75 34.96
C ILE A 62 -20.42 -6.14 34.69
N ASN A 63 -20.51 -5.26 33.68
CA ASN A 63 -21.78 -4.70 33.24
C ASN A 63 -22.52 -5.66 32.28
N ALA A 64 -23.76 -5.31 31.93
CA ALA A 64 -24.59 -6.12 31.03
C ALA A 64 -23.91 -6.41 29.67
N ALA A 65 -23.19 -5.43 29.10
CA ALA A 65 -22.46 -5.61 27.85
C ALA A 65 -21.30 -6.62 27.97
N ALA A 66 -20.55 -6.58 29.08
CA ALA A 66 -19.49 -7.56 29.33
C ALA A 66 -20.06 -8.96 29.61
N GLN A 67 -21.22 -9.07 30.24
CA GLN A 67 -21.93 -10.34 30.41
C GLN A 67 -22.32 -10.96 29.04
N ALA A 68 -22.89 -10.14 28.17
CA ALA A 68 -23.28 -10.57 26.82
C ALA A 68 -22.06 -11.04 26.00
N MET A 69 -20.95 -10.31 26.06
CA MET A 69 -19.70 -10.66 25.39
C MET A 69 -19.06 -11.92 25.99
N GLY A 70 -19.02 -12.04 27.31
CA GLY A 70 -18.39 -13.15 28.01
C GLY A 70 -19.19 -14.44 27.96
N GLY A 71 -20.49 -14.40 27.63
CA GLY A 71 -21.37 -15.57 27.61
C GLY A 71 -21.57 -16.18 28.98
N THR A 72 -21.32 -15.47 30.02
CA THR A 72 -21.45 -15.92 31.40
C THR A 72 -22.59 -15.18 32.07
N GLY A 73 -23.40 -15.89 32.84
CA GLY A 73 -24.44 -15.27 33.66
C GLY A 73 -23.88 -14.29 34.68
N PRO A 74 -24.73 -13.62 35.48
CA PRO A 74 -24.26 -12.68 36.48
C PRO A 74 -23.19 -13.34 37.37
N PHE A 75 -22.00 -12.75 37.39
CA PHE A 75 -20.90 -13.26 38.20
C PHE A 75 -21.26 -13.18 39.66
N ALA A 76 -21.42 -14.30 40.30
CA ALA A 76 -21.26 -14.33 41.72
C ALA A 76 -19.77 -14.03 42.03
N PRO A 77 -19.49 -13.19 43.04
CA PRO A 77 -18.13 -13.03 43.54
C PRO A 77 -17.59 -14.42 43.85
N ASP A 78 -16.50 -14.77 43.20
CA ASP A 78 -15.90 -16.07 43.30
C ASP A 78 -14.53 -15.91 43.96
N ASP A 79 -14.28 -16.63 45.02
CA ASP A 79 -13.02 -16.65 45.80
C ASP A 79 -11.82 -17.23 45.01
N SER A 80 -11.96 -17.53 43.70
CA SER A 80 -10.92 -18.18 42.91
C SER A 80 -9.67 -17.32 42.63
N GLY A 81 -9.73 -16.04 42.97
CA GLY A 81 -8.58 -15.13 42.86
C GLY A 81 -8.09 -14.80 41.45
N VAL A 82 -7.15 -13.90 41.32
CA VAL A 82 -6.61 -13.40 40.05
C VAL A 82 -6.02 -14.50 39.17
N GLY A 83 -5.49 -15.57 39.75
CA GLY A 83 -4.72 -16.59 39.04
C GLY A 83 -5.48 -17.42 37.99
N THR A 84 -6.81 -17.41 38.00
CA THR A 84 -7.66 -18.24 37.11
C THR A 84 -8.38 -17.46 36.01
N TRP A 85 -8.20 -16.15 35.94
CA TRP A 85 -8.98 -15.30 35.04
C TRP A 85 -8.85 -15.69 33.55
N SER A 86 -7.65 -16.04 33.10
CA SER A 86 -7.43 -16.36 31.71
C SER A 86 -8.20 -17.58 31.23
N GLU A 87 -8.23 -18.62 32.04
CA GLU A 87 -8.96 -19.85 31.72
C GLU A 87 -10.48 -19.66 31.87
N LYS A 88 -10.89 -19.00 32.96
CA LYS A 88 -12.28 -18.75 33.27
C LYS A 88 -13.01 -17.90 32.23
N TYR A 89 -12.34 -16.87 31.72
CA TYR A 89 -12.90 -15.94 30.74
C TYR A 89 -12.48 -16.24 29.29
N GLY A 90 -11.70 -17.31 29.09
CA GLY A 90 -11.25 -17.72 27.77
C GLY A 90 -10.36 -16.68 27.10
N CYS A 91 -9.41 -16.12 27.84
CA CYS A 91 -8.50 -15.11 27.32
C CYS A 91 -7.33 -15.77 26.58
N PHE A 92 -7.12 -15.40 25.32
CA PHE A 92 -6.04 -15.88 24.47
C PHE A 92 -5.20 -14.74 23.94
N LEU A 93 -3.92 -15.04 23.64
CA LEU A 93 -3.07 -14.14 22.89
C LEU A 93 -3.59 -13.94 21.45
N PRO A 94 -3.08 -12.94 20.71
CA PRO A 94 -3.48 -12.65 19.32
C PRO A 94 -3.32 -13.83 18.36
N ASP A 95 -2.54 -14.86 18.70
CA ASP A 95 -2.41 -16.09 17.91
C ASP A 95 -3.67 -17.00 17.99
N GLY A 96 -4.59 -16.70 18.91
CA GLY A 96 -5.84 -17.44 19.13
C GLY A 96 -5.65 -18.87 19.60
N LYS A 97 -4.46 -19.29 20.00
CA LYS A 97 -4.11 -20.65 20.44
C LYS A 97 -3.52 -20.68 21.84
N THR A 98 -2.70 -19.73 22.17
CA THR A 98 -2.01 -19.67 23.45
C THR A 98 -2.90 -18.97 24.47
N VAL A 99 -3.18 -19.63 25.61
CA VAL A 99 -3.89 -19.02 26.73
C VAL A 99 -3.07 -17.85 27.24
N HIS A 100 -3.72 -16.72 27.43
CA HIS A 100 -3.06 -15.51 27.90
C HIS A 100 -2.59 -15.71 29.33
N PRO A 101 -1.29 -15.42 29.68
CA PRO A 101 -0.85 -15.46 31.07
C PRO A 101 -1.65 -14.46 31.90
N THR A 102 -2.24 -14.91 33.01
CA THR A 102 -3.16 -14.07 33.81
C THR A 102 -2.50 -12.80 34.34
N GLU A 103 -1.23 -12.91 34.73
CA GLU A 103 -0.46 -11.76 35.27
C GLU A 103 -0.27 -10.64 34.24
N THR A 104 -0.33 -10.94 32.98
CA THR A 104 -0.16 -9.99 31.88
C THR A 104 -1.46 -9.47 31.30
N LEU A 105 -2.62 -9.97 31.79
CA LEU A 105 -3.93 -9.43 31.42
C LEU A 105 -4.01 -7.92 31.77
N PRO A 106 -4.65 -7.11 30.91
CA PRO A 106 -4.81 -5.68 31.14
C PRO A 106 -5.33 -5.33 32.53
N LEU A 107 -6.37 -6.02 33.00
CA LEU A 107 -6.96 -5.78 34.30
C LEU A 107 -6.01 -6.16 35.46
N ALA A 108 -5.27 -7.29 35.32
CA ALA A 108 -4.29 -7.71 36.32
C ALA A 108 -3.09 -6.75 36.40
N ARG A 109 -2.67 -6.18 35.28
CA ARG A 109 -1.65 -5.13 35.23
C ARG A 109 -2.14 -3.84 35.86
N ALA A 110 -3.41 -3.48 35.64
CA ALA A 110 -4.01 -2.29 36.25
C ALA A 110 -4.12 -2.41 37.78
N LEU A 111 -4.38 -3.60 38.33
CA LEU A 111 -4.32 -3.85 39.79
C LEU A 111 -2.94 -3.56 40.38
N ARG A 112 -1.86 -3.72 39.61
CA ARG A 112 -0.49 -3.39 40.02
C ARG A 112 -0.12 -1.93 39.80
N GLY A 113 -1.09 -1.10 39.39
CA GLY A 113 -0.89 0.33 39.15
C GLY A 113 -0.48 0.70 37.74
N GLU A 114 -0.48 -0.23 36.78
CA GLU A 114 -0.13 0.07 35.41
C GLU A 114 -1.35 0.57 34.61
N VAL A 115 -1.13 1.56 33.73
CA VAL A 115 -2.14 1.96 32.74
C VAL A 115 -1.86 1.22 31.44
N VAL A 116 -2.84 0.42 30.99
CA VAL A 116 -2.77 -0.34 29.74
C VAL A 116 -3.72 0.32 28.73
N ARG A 117 -3.26 0.55 27.52
CA ARG A 117 -4.08 1.12 26.45
C ARG A 117 -4.03 0.24 25.22
N ASP A 118 -5.18 0.11 24.56
CA ASP A 118 -5.34 -0.50 23.24
C ASP A 118 -4.67 -1.88 23.10
N TYR A 119 -4.84 -2.72 24.14
CA TYR A 119 -4.28 -4.06 24.17
C TYR A 119 -5.20 -5.03 23.41
N GLU A 120 -4.69 -5.61 22.34
CA GLU A 120 -5.43 -6.57 21.53
C GLU A 120 -5.29 -7.98 22.08
N MET A 121 -6.40 -8.69 22.23
CA MET A 121 -6.44 -10.08 22.64
C MET A 121 -7.70 -10.77 22.08
N ILE A 122 -7.78 -12.08 22.25
CA ILE A 122 -8.93 -12.88 21.81
C ILE A 122 -9.64 -13.46 23.03
N ILE A 123 -10.97 -13.41 23.01
CA ILE A 123 -11.82 -14.15 23.94
C ILE A 123 -12.47 -15.30 23.19
N LYS A 124 -12.30 -16.52 23.72
CA LYS A 124 -12.99 -17.73 23.25
C LYS A 124 -13.78 -18.35 24.39
N ASN A 125 -15.05 -18.57 24.15
CA ASN A 125 -15.95 -19.22 25.11
C ASN A 125 -17.03 -20.00 24.34
N PRO A 126 -17.94 -20.75 25.02
CA PRO A 126 -18.99 -21.50 24.33
C PRO A 126 -19.92 -20.67 23.43
N HIS A 127 -20.10 -19.37 23.70
CA HIS A 127 -20.90 -18.48 22.85
C HIS A 127 -20.09 -17.93 21.64
N HIS A 128 -18.77 -17.91 21.75
CA HIS A 128 -17.85 -17.45 20.71
C HIS A 128 -16.74 -18.49 20.48
N PRO A 129 -17.07 -19.68 19.93
CA PRO A 129 -16.10 -20.77 19.77
C PRO A 129 -14.96 -20.43 18.80
N GLU A 130 -15.24 -19.62 17.79
CA GLU A 130 -14.23 -19.12 16.86
C GLU A 130 -13.35 -18.02 17.48
N GLY A 131 -13.83 -17.43 18.57
CA GLY A 131 -13.19 -16.30 19.24
C GLY A 131 -13.61 -14.93 18.69
N ILE A 132 -13.62 -13.95 19.58
CA ILE A 132 -13.81 -12.53 19.25
C ILE A 132 -12.54 -11.76 19.58
N TRP A 133 -12.20 -10.83 18.70
CA TRP A 133 -11.10 -9.90 18.95
C TRP A 133 -11.58 -8.75 19.80
N ILE A 134 -10.89 -8.51 20.90
CA ILE A 134 -11.17 -7.36 21.75
C ILE A 134 -9.98 -6.43 21.84
N LEU A 135 -10.28 -5.15 21.94
CA LEU A 135 -9.36 -4.08 22.31
C LEU A 135 -9.63 -3.71 23.75
N ALA A 136 -8.71 -4.00 24.66
CA ALA A 136 -8.85 -3.76 26.07
C ALA A 136 -7.98 -2.59 26.53
N SER A 137 -8.58 -1.65 27.26
CA SER A 137 -7.87 -0.58 27.96
C SER A 137 -8.18 -0.67 29.44
N ALA A 138 -7.15 -0.66 30.26
CA ALA A 138 -7.29 -0.82 31.72
C ALA A 138 -6.50 0.24 32.47
N MET A 139 -7.05 0.64 33.64
CA MET A 139 -6.43 1.64 34.50
C MET A 139 -6.64 1.32 35.97
N PRO A 140 -5.70 1.68 36.82
CA PRO A 140 -5.89 1.65 38.27
C PRO A 140 -6.94 2.68 38.72
N LEU A 141 -7.70 2.32 39.71
CA LEU A 141 -8.64 3.20 40.37
C LEU A 141 -8.19 3.44 41.83
N PRO A 142 -8.74 4.47 42.53
CA PRO A 142 -8.45 4.67 43.93
C PRO A 142 -8.71 3.44 44.83
N ASN A 143 -8.05 3.37 45.96
CA ASN A 143 -8.21 2.33 46.97
C ASN A 143 -7.87 0.89 46.48
N GLY A 144 -6.98 0.76 45.48
CA GLY A 144 -6.53 -0.54 44.95
C GLY A 144 -7.53 -1.25 44.06
N TYR A 145 -8.53 -0.54 43.55
CA TYR A 145 -9.42 -1.03 42.48
C TYR A 145 -8.75 -0.88 41.14
N ALA A 146 -9.26 -1.61 40.13
CA ALA A 146 -8.86 -1.43 38.75
C ALA A 146 -10.08 -1.61 37.82
N MET A 147 -10.04 -0.97 36.67
CA MET A 147 -11.10 -1.05 35.67
C MET A 147 -10.52 -1.35 34.29
N THR A 148 -11.27 -2.12 33.51
CA THR A 148 -10.99 -2.28 32.09
C THR A 148 -12.25 -2.03 31.27
N VAL A 149 -12.05 -1.39 30.12
CA VAL A 149 -13.06 -1.24 29.08
C VAL A 149 -12.61 -2.06 27.88
N CYS A 150 -13.48 -2.87 27.34
CA CYS A 150 -13.23 -3.69 26.18
C CYS A 150 -14.08 -3.21 25.01
N ARG A 151 -13.57 -3.34 23.81
CA ARG A 151 -14.33 -3.11 22.58
C ARG A 151 -14.15 -4.29 21.66
N ASP A 152 -15.26 -4.78 21.09
CA ASP A 152 -15.19 -5.79 20.03
C ASP A 152 -14.63 -5.16 18.75
N ILE A 153 -13.54 -5.71 18.26
CA ILE A 153 -12.87 -5.30 17.03
C ILE A 153 -12.82 -6.45 15.99
N THR A 154 -13.65 -7.47 16.17
CA THR A 154 -13.67 -8.66 15.30
C THR A 154 -13.94 -8.30 13.85
N GLU A 155 -14.95 -7.45 13.59
CA GLU A 155 -15.26 -7.01 12.24
C GLU A 155 -14.15 -6.16 11.63
N ARG A 156 -13.54 -5.28 12.43
CA ARG A 156 -12.36 -4.51 11.97
C ARG A 156 -11.22 -5.44 11.56
N LYS A 157 -10.90 -6.44 12.37
CA LYS A 157 -9.85 -7.43 12.07
C LYS A 157 -10.18 -8.29 10.85
N ARG A 158 -11.45 -8.60 10.63
CA ARG A 158 -11.90 -9.32 9.45
C ARG A 158 -11.68 -8.48 8.18
N LEU A 159 -12.08 -7.21 8.22
CA LEU A 159 -11.91 -6.29 7.09
C LEU A 159 -10.43 -5.98 6.82
N GLU A 160 -9.61 -5.81 7.86
CA GLU A 160 -8.16 -5.63 7.72
C GLU A 160 -7.52 -6.81 6.96
N ARG A 161 -7.87 -8.06 7.34
CA ARG A 161 -7.37 -9.27 6.65
C ARG A 161 -7.85 -9.35 5.20
N GLU A 162 -9.13 -9.10 4.96
CA GLU A 162 -9.69 -9.11 3.60
C GLU A 162 -8.99 -8.07 2.71
N LEU A 163 -8.70 -6.89 3.27
CA LEU A 163 -7.97 -5.84 2.56
C LEU A 163 -6.52 -6.25 2.26
N GLU A 164 -5.83 -6.86 3.22
CA GLU A 164 -4.46 -7.37 3.02
C GLU A 164 -4.41 -8.47 1.95
N GLU A 165 -5.36 -9.41 1.96
CA GLU A 165 -5.48 -10.45 0.95
C GLU A 165 -5.73 -9.86 -0.44
N ARG A 166 -6.65 -8.90 -0.56
CA ARG A 166 -6.93 -8.20 -1.82
C ARG A 166 -5.73 -7.41 -2.32
N ASN A 167 -5.05 -6.69 -1.43
CA ASN A 167 -3.85 -5.94 -1.80
C ASN A 167 -2.72 -6.86 -2.28
N SER A 168 -2.55 -8.01 -1.65
CA SER A 168 -1.57 -9.02 -2.06
C SER A 168 -1.89 -9.59 -3.45
N GLU A 169 -3.16 -9.88 -3.72
CA GLU A 169 -3.63 -10.37 -5.01
C GLU A 169 -3.47 -9.31 -6.11
N LEU A 170 -3.87 -8.05 -5.83
CA LEU A 170 -3.66 -6.94 -6.77
C LEU A 170 -2.18 -6.74 -7.09
N ALA A 171 -1.31 -6.78 -6.09
CA ALA A 171 0.13 -6.66 -6.29
C ALA A 171 0.69 -7.80 -7.17
N ARG A 172 0.15 -9.03 -7.04
CA ARG A 172 0.47 -10.16 -7.92
C ARG A 172 0.05 -9.89 -9.35
N GLN A 173 -1.20 -9.48 -9.57
CA GLN A 173 -1.75 -9.17 -10.91
C GLN A 173 -0.98 -8.04 -11.61
N VAL A 174 -0.61 -6.98 -10.88
CA VAL A 174 0.21 -5.89 -11.42
C VAL A 174 1.57 -6.39 -11.90
N ARG A 175 2.24 -7.26 -11.14
CA ARG A 175 3.52 -7.85 -11.54
C ARG A 175 3.38 -8.72 -12.80
N GLU A 176 2.35 -9.56 -12.87
CA GLU A 176 2.06 -10.41 -14.02
C GLU A 176 1.77 -9.58 -15.27
N ASN A 177 0.93 -8.56 -15.18
CA ASN A 177 0.63 -7.64 -16.28
C ASN A 177 1.88 -6.90 -16.76
N ASN A 178 2.70 -6.37 -15.86
CA ASN A 178 3.94 -5.69 -16.24
C ASN A 178 4.89 -6.63 -16.98
N SER A 179 5.02 -7.88 -16.54
CA SER A 179 5.84 -8.88 -17.23
C SER A 179 5.30 -9.21 -18.62
N LEU A 180 3.98 -9.28 -18.78
CA LEU A 180 3.34 -9.51 -20.08
C LEU A 180 3.54 -8.32 -21.02
N ILE A 181 3.38 -7.09 -20.53
CA ILE A 181 3.62 -5.87 -21.30
C ILE A 181 5.07 -5.83 -21.79
N GLU A 182 6.03 -6.18 -20.95
CA GLU A 182 7.44 -6.19 -21.32
C GLU A 182 7.73 -7.25 -22.38
N ARG A 183 7.17 -8.46 -22.26
CA ARG A 183 7.28 -9.50 -23.30
C ARG A 183 6.67 -9.06 -24.62
N LEU A 184 5.49 -8.41 -24.59
CA LEU A 184 4.84 -7.88 -25.79
C LEU A 184 5.70 -6.78 -26.44
N ARG A 185 6.29 -5.89 -25.63
CA ARG A 185 7.21 -4.85 -26.14
C ARG A 185 8.42 -5.47 -26.84
N LEU A 186 9.06 -6.46 -26.20
CA LEU A 186 10.20 -7.16 -26.80
C LEU A 186 9.81 -7.83 -28.11
N ALA A 187 8.69 -8.55 -28.16
CA ALA A 187 8.21 -9.19 -29.38
C ALA A 187 7.87 -8.16 -30.49
N MET A 188 7.26 -7.03 -30.12
CA MET A 188 7.02 -5.94 -31.07
C MET A 188 8.32 -5.30 -31.57
N ASP A 189 9.30 -5.12 -30.70
CA ASP A 189 10.62 -4.58 -31.07
C ASP A 189 11.36 -5.52 -32.04
N GLU A 190 11.30 -6.82 -31.82
CA GLU A 190 11.87 -7.82 -32.75
C GLU A 190 11.22 -7.76 -34.14
N LEU A 191 9.89 -7.60 -34.20
CA LEU A 191 9.14 -7.51 -35.45
C LEU A 191 9.23 -6.13 -36.11
N SER A 192 9.51 -5.07 -35.33
CA SER A 192 9.45 -3.68 -35.82
C SER A 192 10.67 -3.23 -36.58
N THR A 193 11.75 -4.01 -36.61
CA THR A 193 13.01 -3.63 -37.29
C THR A 193 13.70 -4.85 -37.92
N PRO A 194 13.03 -5.58 -38.82
CA PRO A 194 13.66 -6.67 -39.52
C PRO A 194 14.65 -6.11 -40.55
N VAL A 195 15.91 -6.56 -40.48
CA VAL A 195 16.83 -6.39 -41.58
C VAL A 195 16.62 -7.60 -42.51
N LEU A 196 16.20 -7.33 -43.73
CA LEU A 196 15.86 -8.36 -44.71
C LEU A 196 16.96 -8.43 -45.75
N GLU A 197 17.36 -9.65 -46.13
CA GLU A 197 18.15 -9.88 -47.32
C GLU A 197 17.24 -9.99 -48.54
N LEU A 198 17.36 -9.07 -49.47
CA LEU A 198 16.53 -9.03 -50.65
C LEU A 198 17.21 -9.68 -51.86
N TRP A 199 18.51 -9.63 -51.92
CA TRP A 199 19.34 -10.18 -52.95
C TRP A 199 20.76 -10.42 -52.42
N ASP A 200 21.58 -11.16 -53.20
CA ASP A 200 22.99 -11.30 -52.86
C ASP A 200 23.62 -9.92 -52.60
N ASP A 201 24.21 -9.72 -51.43
CA ASP A 201 24.85 -8.48 -51.02
C ASP A 201 23.92 -7.27 -50.82
N ILE A 202 22.58 -7.40 -50.90
CA ILE A 202 21.65 -6.28 -50.74
C ILE A 202 20.73 -6.52 -49.55
N LEU A 203 20.85 -5.66 -48.53
CA LEU A 203 19.98 -5.67 -47.39
C LEU A 203 18.91 -4.59 -47.49
N ALA A 204 17.74 -4.84 -46.90
CA ALA A 204 16.69 -3.85 -46.74
C ALA A 204 16.34 -3.68 -45.24
N LEU A 205 16.20 -2.43 -44.84
CA LEU A 205 15.69 -2.03 -43.54
C LEU A 205 14.33 -1.33 -43.75
N PRO A 206 13.20 -2.05 -43.68
CA PRO A 206 11.90 -1.42 -43.72
C PRO A 206 11.61 -0.69 -42.40
N VAL A 207 11.20 0.57 -42.50
CA VAL A 207 10.86 1.44 -41.38
C VAL A 207 9.35 1.69 -41.42
N VAL A 208 8.65 1.32 -40.36
CA VAL A 208 7.19 1.49 -40.25
C VAL A 208 6.86 2.22 -38.93
N GLY A 209 6.00 3.22 -39.02
CA GLY A 209 5.52 3.98 -37.86
C GLY A 209 6.53 5.02 -37.33
N VAL A 210 6.42 5.37 -36.05
CA VAL A 210 7.23 6.42 -35.44
C VAL A 210 8.62 5.91 -35.09
N VAL A 211 9.64 6.70 -35.38
CA VAL A 211 11.05 6.42 -35.05
C VAL A 211 11.52 7.35 -33.95
N ASP A 212 11.60 6.83 -32.75
CA ASP A 212 12.16 7.52 -31.59
C ASP A 212 13.68 7.30 -31.45
N THR A 213 14.27 7.90 -30.43
CA THR A 213 15.71 7.82 -30.18
C THR A 213 16.20 6.41 -29.90
N VAL A 214 15.43 5.64 -29.10
CA VAL A 214 15.81 4.28 -28.71
C VAL A 214 15.71 3.34 -29.90
N ARG A 215 14.62 3.42 -30.64
CA ARG A 215 14.40 2.62 -31.84
C ARG A 215 15.43 2.91 -32.92
N SER A 216 15.76 4.20 -33.18
CA SER A 216 16.77 4.56 -34.16
C SER A 216 18.16 4.04 -33.79
N ALA A 217 18.54 4.05 -32.52
CA ALA A 217 19.81 3.48 -32.06
C ALA A 217 19.87 1.96 -32.31
N ARG A 218 18.80 1.24 -31.97
CA ARG A 218 18.70 -0.22 -32.25
C ARG A 218 18.73 -0.54 -33.75
N MET A 219 18.03 0.27 -34.56
CA MET A 219 18.06 0.15 -36.04
C MET A 219 19.48 0.28 -36.56
N MET A 220 20.20 1.30 -36.09
CA MET A 220 21.59 1.53 -36.49
C MET A 220 22.47 0.34 -36.10
N GLU A 221 22.42 -0.08 -34.84
CA GLU A 221 23.23 -1.20 -34.34
C GLU A 221 22.96 -2.47 -35.17
N LYS A 222 21.71 -2.83 -35.38
CA LYS A 222 21.31 -4.03 -36.09
C LYS A 222 21.71 -4.00 -37.56
N VAL A 223 21.45 -2.90 -38.28
CA VAL A 223 21.79 -2.81 -39.70
C VAL A 223 23.29 -2.80 -39.93
N LEU A 224 24.07 -2.13 -39.08
CA LEU A 224 25.52 -2.14 -39.18
C LEU A 224 26.13 -3.51 -38.89
N ALA A 225 25.63 -4.21 -37.88
CA ALA A 225 26.06 -5.57 -37.55
C ALA A 225 25.79 -6.54 -38.72
N GLU A 226 24.57 -6.51 -39.30
CA GLU A 226 24.21 -7.33 -40.45
C GLU A 226 25.00 -6.94 -41.68
N ALA A 227 25.23 -5.64 -41.92
CA ALA A 227 25.98 -5.17 -43.08
C ALA A 227 27.45 -5.69 -43.04
N VAL A 228 28.09 -5.70 -41.88
CA VAL A 228 29.44 -6.23 -41.67
C VAL A 228 29.44 -7.76 -41.79
N SER A 229 28.53 -8.42 -41.08
CA SER A 229 28.46 -9.88 -41.03
C SER A 229 28.28 -10.51 -42.41
N ARG A 230 27.42 -9.93 -43.21
CA ARG A 230 27.08 -10.40 -44.56
C ARG A 230 27.91 -9.78 -45.68
N ARG A 231 28.82 -8.88 -45.33
CA ARG A 231 29.64 -8.13 -46.31
C ARG A 231 28.81 -7.50 -47.40
N CYS A 232 27.65 -6.92 -47.03
CA CYS A 232 26.73 -6.37 -48.01
C CYS A 232 27.36 -5.16 -48.71
N ARG A 233 26.98 -4.99 -49.98
CA ARG A 233 27.40 -3.87 -50.85
C ARG A 233 26.41 -2.73 -50.85
N SER A 234 25.16 -3.04 -50.62
CA SER A 234 24.10 -2.03 -50.61
C SER A 234 23.09 -2.28 -49.49
N VAL A 235 22.65 -1.22 -48.87
CA VAL A 235 21.58 -1.24 -47.87
C VAL A 235 20.47 -0.29 -48.32
N ILE A 236 19.26 -0.79 -48.43
CA ILE A 236 18.07 -0.02 -48.77
C ILE A 236 17.33 0.31 -47.49
N ILE A 237 17.20 1.58 -47.13
CA ILE A 237 16.34 2.05 -46.03
C ILE A 237 14.98 2.40 -46.64
N ASP A 238 13.97 1.59 -46.40
CA ASP A 238 12.63 1.82 -46.92
C ASP A 238 11.75 2.53 -45.92
N VAL A 239 11.44 3.81 -46.19
CA VAL A 239 10.64 4.68 -45.36
C VAL A 239 9.19 4.83 -45.83
N THR A 240 8.71 3.90 -46.67
CA THR A 240 7.33 3.92 -47.19
C THR A 240 6.29 3.92 -46.07
N GLY A 241 6.59 3.27 -44.95
CA GLY A 241 5.71 3.18 -43.78
C GLY A 241 5.88 4.29 -42.75
N VAL A 242 6.58 5.38 -43.07
CA VAL A 242 6.77 6.53 -42.21
C VAL A 242 5.85 7.66 -42.67
N ASP A 243 4.83 7.95 -41.90
CA ASP A 243 3.82 8.96 -42.23
C ASP A 243 4.24 10.38 -41.88
N VAL A 244 5.00 10.53 -40.80
CA VAL A 244 5.47 11.83 -40.26
C VAL A 244 6.95 11.73 -39.91
N ILE A 245 7.68 12.75 -40.33
CA ILE A 245 9.10 12.88 -40.02
C ILE A 245 9.34 14.26 -39.37
N ASP A 246 10.05 14.27 -38.26
CA ASP A 246 10.58 15.49 -37.64
C ASP A 246 12.09 15.65 -37.95
N THR A 247 12.65 16.81 -37.62
CA THR A 247 14.07 17.08 -37.82
C THR A 247 14.97 16.04 -37.14
N GLY A 248 14.59 15.60 -35.93
CA GLY A 248 15.37 14.63 -35.19
C GLY A 248 15.36 13.24 -35.84
N THR A 249 14.22 12.82 -36.40
CA THR A 249 14.09 11.56 -37.14
C THR A 249 14.87 11.59 -38.46
N ALA A 250 14.80 12.71 -39.19
CA ALA A 250 15.57 12.90 -40.41
C ALA A 250 17.09 12.81 -40.17
N ASP A 251 17.58 13.51 -39.15
CA ASP A 251 18.97 13.44 -38.70
C ASP A 251 19.43 12.00 -38.39
N ARG A 252 18.56 11.20 -37.76
CA ARG A 252 18.88 9.81 -37.46
C ARG A 252 19.04 8.97 -38.70
N PHE A 253 18.16 9.11 -39.69
CA PHE A 253 18.29 8.38 -40.96
C PHE A 253 19.57 8.78 -41.70
N ILE A 254 19.94 10.07 -41.71
CA ILE A 254 21.17 10.51 -42.29
C ILE A 254 22.39 9.91 -41.58
N ARG A 255 22.36 9.84 -40.27
CA ARG A 255 23.43 9.21 -39.48
C ARG A 255 23.54 7.70 -39.78
N ILE A 256 22.44 6.99 -39.86
CA ILE A 256 22.42 5.58 -40.22
C ILE A 256 23.01 5.39 -41.61
N ALA A 257 22.54 6.17 -42.60
CA ALA A 257 23.03 6.08 -43.96
C ALA A 257 24.54 6.38 -44.07
N ARG A 258 25.03 7.43 -43.43
CA ARG A 258 26.48 7.73 -43.43
C ARG A 258 27.31 6.67 -42.72
N SER A 259 26.79 6.06 -41.66
CA SER A 259 27.48 4.96 -40.97
C SER A 259 27.60 3.74 -41.86
N ILE A 260 26.59 3.44 -42.69
CA ILE A 260 26.62 2.38 -43.68
C ILE A 260 27.67 2.66 -44.76
N GLU A 261 27.70 3.91 -45.26
CA GLU A 261 28.71 4.36 -46.26
C GLU A 261 30.16 4.29 -45.72
N LEU A 262 30.37 4.61 -44.46
CA LEU A 262 31.68 4.45 -43.78
C LEU A 262 32.15 2.97 -43.74
N LEU A 263 31.24 2.04 -43.70
CA LEU A 263 31.55 0.60 -43.79
C LEU A 263 31.83 0.12 -45.21
N GLY A 264 31.69 1.02 -46.22
CA GLY A 264 31.96 0.70 -47.63
C GLY A 264 30.74 0.17 -48.38
N ALA A 265 29.54 0.17 -47.77
CA ALA A 265 28.31 -0.18 -48.41
C ALA A 265 27.55 1.05 -48.92
N GLU A 266 26.92 0.97 -50.09
CA GLU A 266 26.09 2.07 -50.62
C GLU A 266 24.73 2.08 -49.90
N CYS A 267 24.31 3.28 -49.41
CA CYS A 267 23.01 3.46 -48.79
C CYS A 267 22.00 4.07 -49.77
N VAL A 268 20.85 3.41 -49.93
CA VAL A 268 19.75 3.86 -50.82
C VAL A 268 18.50 4.07 -49.95
N ILE A 269 17.90 5.26 -50.02
CA ILE A 269 16.64 5.55 -49.33
C ILE A 269 15.50 5.34 -50.34
N SER A 270 14.48 4.58 -49.95
CA SER A 270 13.29 4.34 -50.79
C SER A 270 12.00 4.75 -50.11
N GLY A 271 10.97 5.08 -50.90
CA GLY A 271 9.63 5.29 -50.41
C GLY A 271 9.38 6.61 -49.67
N VAL A 272 10.20 7.62 -49.93
CA VAL A 272 9.97 8.97 -49.34
C VAL A 272 8.64 9.51 -49.82
N GLN A 273 7.68 9.68 -48.93
CA GLN A 273 6.35 10.21 -49.25
C GLN A 273 6.41 11.72 -49.54
N PRO A 274 5.49 12.28 -50.36
CA PRO A 274 5.48 13.70 -50.70
C PRO A 274 5.45 14.64 -49.48
N LEU A 275 4.65 14.31 -48.45
CA LEU A 275 4.55 15.09 -47.23
C LEU A 275 5.86 15.09 -46.47
N VAL A 276 6.53 13.94 -46.38
CA VAL A 276 7.85 13.78 -45.75
C VAL A 276 8.90 14.59 -46.54
N ALA A 277 8.89 14.52 -47.85
CA ALA A 277 9.83 15.30 -48.70
C ALA A 277 9.64 16.80 -48.53
N GLN A 278 8.40 17.29 -48.45
CA GLN A 278 8.08 18.68 -48.21
C GLN A 278 8.59 19.16 -46.84
N THR A 279 8.27 18.40 -45.77
CA THR A 279 8.71 18.68 -44.39
C THR A 279 10.25 18.76 -44.31
N LEU A 280 10.95 17.82 -44.93
CA LEU A 280 12.42 17.84 -44.98
C LEU A 280 12.97 19.06 -45.68
N THR A 281 12.35 19.48 -46.79
CA THR A 281 12.77 20.70 -47.52
C THR A 281 12.54 21.97 -46.67
N ASP A 282 11.38 22.06 -46.01
CA ASP A 282 11.01 23.19 -45.16
C ASP A 282 11.93 23.33 -43.95
N LEU A 283 12.37 22.17 -43.41
CA LEU A 283 13.33 22.12 -42.30
C LEU A 283 14.78 22.35 -42.70
N GLY A 284 15.08 22.52 -43.99
CA GLY A 284 16.45 22.68 -44.51
C GLY A 284 17.29 21.38 -44.36
N VAL A 285 16.68 20.27 -44.07
CA VAL A 285 17.33 18.95 -43.92
C VAL A 285 17.16 18.19 -45.21
N GLY A 286 18.22 18.03 -45.98
CA GLY A 286 18.22 17.25 -47.22
C GLY A 286 19.05 15.99 -47.11
N PHE A 287 18.67 14.94 -47.82
CA PHE A 287 19.46 13.72 -48.01
C PHE A 287 20.63 14.02 -49.01
N HIS A 288 21.38 15.12 -48.77
CA HIS A 288 22.45 15.52 -49.68
C HIS A 288 23.52 14.43 -49.78
N GLY A 289 23.76 13.98 -51.01
CA GLY A 289 24.73 12.92 -51.29
C GLY A 289 24.17 11.50 -51.21
N LEU A 290 22.97 11.28 -50.63
CA LEU A 290 22.36 9.99 -50.57
C LEU A 290 21.48 9.67 -51.81
N VAL A 291 21.53 8.44 -52.25
CA VAL A 291 20.69 7.98 -53.39
C VAL A 291 19.27 7.77 -52.89
N THR A 292 18.30 8.43 -53.52
CA THR A 292 16.89 8.23 -53.23
C THR A 292 16.16 7.59 -54.40
N LYS A 293 15.24 6.67 -54.11
CA LYS A 293 14.38 6.02 -55.09
C LYS A 293 12.90 6.06 -54.69
N ARG A 294 12.03 6.09 -55.65
CA ARG A 294 10.58 6.26 -55.43
C ARG A 294 9.96 5.15 -54.59
N ASN A 295 10.44 3.93 -54.71
CA ASN A 295 9.93 2.75 -53.98
C ASN A 295 11.01 1.67 -53.88
N LEU A 296 10.75 0.66 -53.02
CA LEU A 296 11.65 -0.47 -52.79
C LEU A 296 12.07 -1.19 -54.05
N LYS A 297 11.12 -1.41 -55.00
CA LYS A 297 11.44 -2.08 -56.27
C LYS A 297 12.49 -1.31 -57.10
N ARG A 298 12.33 0.01 -57.21
CA ARG A 298 13.29 0.85 -57.95
C ARG A 298 14.63 0.97 -57.24
N ALA A 299 14.63 0.90 -55.91
CA ALA A 299 15.87 0.84 -55.12
C ALA A 299 16.60 -0.48 -55.37
N LEU A 300 15.88 -1.59 -55.37
CA LEU A 300 16.46 -2.91 -55.65
C LEU A 300 16.99 -2.99 -57.10
N ASP A 301 16.20 -2.56 -58.11
CA ASP A 301 16.63 -2.51 -59.52
C ASP A 301 17.93 -1.71 -59.67
N TYR A 302 18.05 -0.57 -58.93
CA TYR A 302 19.24 0.26 -58.95
C TYR A 302 20.46 -0.44 -58.33
N CYS A 303 20.30 -1.11 -57.20
CA CYS A 303 21.39 -1.85 -56.53
C CYS A 303 21.88 -3.03 -57.37
N ILE A 304 20.95 -3.80 -57.99
CA ILE A 304 21.27 -4.93 -58.86
C ILE A 304 22.00 -4.44 -60.12
N GLY A 305 21.53 -3.34 -60.78
CA GLY A 305 22.18 -2.79 -61.99
C GLY A 305 23.60 -2.29 -61.80
N ARG A 306 24.05 -2.08 -60.54
CA ARG A 306 25.43 -1.71 -60.17
C ARG A 306 26.31 -2.88 -59.79
N GLN A 307 25.77 -4.11 -59.81
CA GLN A 307 26.61 -5.27 -59.63
C GLN A 307 27.60 -5.39 -60.81
N PRO A 308 28.89 -5.60 -60.58
CA PRO A 308 29.82 -5.92 -61.63
C PRO A 308 29.29 -7.23 -62.27
N GLN A 309 29.02 -7.19 -63.58
CA GLN A 309 28.67 -8.40 -64.31
C GLN A 309 29.75 -9.43 -64.02
N ALA A 310 29.40 -10.50 -63.36
CA ALA A 310 30.31 -11.66 -63.26
C ALA A 310 30.65 -12.10 -64.69
N PRO A 311 31.89 -12.35 -65.00
CA PRO A 311 32.24 -12.85 -66.35
C PRO A 311 31.41 -14.11 -66.62
N HIS A 312 30.62 -14.10 -67.70
CA HIS A 312 29.94 -15.27 -68.19
C HIS A 312 30.95 -16.42 -68.33
N ARG A 313 30.88 -17.37 -67.43
CA ARG A 313 31.49 -18.69 -67.69
C ARG A 313 30.73 -19.28 -68.86
N GLY A 314 31.28 -19.14 -70.04
CA GLY A 314 30.80 -19.86 -71.22
C GLY A 314 30.76 -21.38 -70.97
N PRO A 315 29.86 -22.10 -71.61
CA PRO A 315 29.81 -23.56 -71.43
C PRO A 315 31.14 -24.14 -71.77
N ALA A 316 31.73 -24.90 -70.88
CA ALA A 316 32.90 -25.69 -71.13
C ALA A 316 32.53 -26.73 -72.28
N ALA A 317 33.25 -26.62 -73.35
CA ALA A 317 33.18 -27.58 -74.45
C ALA A 317 33.77 -28.95 -74.05
#